data_afbfe48f148aa0c41b2163e8629c36ab
#
_entry.id   afbfe48f148aa0c41b2163e8629c36ab
#
_cell.length_a   1.000
_cell.length_b   1.000
_cell.length_c   1.000
_cell.angle_alpha   90.00
_cell.angle_beta   90.00
_cell.angle_gamma   90.00
#
_symmetry.space_group_name_H-M   'P 1'
#
loop_
_entity.id
_entity.type
_entity.pdbx_description
1 polymer ?
#
loop_
_entity_poly.entity_id
_entity_poly.type
_entity_poly.pdbx_seq_one_letter_code
_entity_poly.pdbx_strand_id
1 'polypeptide(L)'
;MSHPFSSLSPDLVMSAVESLDVWPAGEPFALNSYENRVLLFRDDDGKNWIVKFYRPDRWSDAAIQEEHDFLQELASQQVPVVAPWRDRAGVSLHYFKAYRFALFPHCPGQAPELDNPSHLFAMGQVLGRLHKVSAKKTFQHRPRLEMASGILDAQQRVLASNWMNRHQRRAYDNVIEKVHQQLVKHTVPASSMIRCHGDCHLGNVLGRDEDFTLVDFDDCIMAPAMQDIWMLLPTDDPQGWRSYLSEITEGYEETCSFPTDQMALIEPLRSYRLIRHSAWLVSRWDDPAFPSAFPWLADSGYWDQHIRQLEQQCLQLDNPRWLA
;
A
#
# COMPACT_ATOMS: atom_id res chain seq x y z
N MET A 1 -8.41 22.71 -12.29
CA MET A 1 -8.86 22.67 -10.88
C MET A 1 -7.63 22.89 -10.01
N SER A 2 -7.72 23.59 -8.88
CA SER A 2 -6.58 23.75 -7.97
C SER A 2 -6.20 22.37 -7.37
N HIS A 3 -4.91 22.13 -7.17
CA HIS A 3 -4.40 20.91 -6.54
C HIS A 3 -5.03 20.73 -5.13
N PRO A 4 -5.43 19.49 -4.72
CA PRO A 4 -6.15 19.27 -3.45
C PRO A 4 -5.46 19.83 -2.21
N PHE A 5 -4.13 19.90 -2.21
CA PHE A 5 -3.35 20.44 -1.10
C PHE A 5 -2.73 21.81 -1.36
N SER A 6 -3.22 22.56 -2.37
CA SER A 6 -2.64 23.85 -2.75
C SER A 6 -2.71 24.92 -1.64
N SER A 7 -3.66 24.80 -0.70
CA SER A 7 -3.81 25.68 0.45
C SER A 7 -3.25 25.12 1.76
N LEU A 8 -2.62 23.93 1.74
CA LEU A 8 -2.01 23.30 2.92
C LEU A 8 -0.61 23.88 3.14
N SER A 9 -0.53 25.07 3.78
CA SER A 9 0.75 25.68 4.16
C SER A 9 1.30 25.11 5.46
N PRO A 10 2.60 25.27 5.75
CA PRO A 10 3.20 24.89 7.05
C PRO A 10 2.43 25.52 8.25
N ASP A 11 2.05 26.78 8.16
CA ASP A 11 1.28 27.45 9.22
C ASP A 11 -0.09 26.80 9.44
N LEU A 12 -0.74 26.35 8.36
CA LEU A 12 -2.02 25.63 8.47
C LEU A 12 -1.84 24.27 9.13
N VAL A 13 -0.76 23.56 8.80
CA VAL A 13 -0.40 22.28 9.44
C VAL A 13 -0.18 22.48 10.94
N MET A 14 0.61 23.48 11.33
CA MET A 14 0.83 23.83 12.74
C MET A 14 -0.47 24.13 13.45
N SER A 15 -1.28 25.05 12.91
CA SER A 15 -2.57 25.41 13.49
C SER A 15 -3.55 24.22 13.62
N ALA A 16 -3.51 23.28 12.68
CA ALA A 16 -4.31 22.05 12.76
C ALA A 16 -3.89 21.17 13.93
N VAL A 17 -2.59 21.00 14.14
CA VAL A 17 -2.03 20.20 15.25
C VAL A 17 -2.29 20.89 16.59
N GLU A 18 -2.07 22.21 16.67
CA GLU A 18 -2.33 23.04 17.87
C GLU A 18 -3.79 22.99 18.30
N SER A 19 -4.73 22.82 17.36
CA SER A 19 -6.16 22.67 17.67
C SER A 19 -6.50 21.42 18.51
N LEU A 20 -5.53 20.49 18.63
CA LEU A 20 -5.63 19.26 19.43
C LEU A 20 -4.86 19.34 20.77
N ASP A 21 -4.47 20.53 21.19
CA ASP A 21 -3.60 20.75 22.36
C ASP A 21 -2.22 20.06 22.24
N VAL A 22 -1.71 19.88 21.01
CA VAL A 22 -0.37 19.38 20.71
C VAL A 22 0.44 20.50 20.05
N TRP A 23 1.53 20.91 20.69
CA TRP A 23 2.25 22.14 20.32
C TRP A 23 3.57 21.77 19.59
N PRO A 24 3.68 22.05 18.27
CA PRO A 24 4.93 21.82 17.55
C PRO A 24 6.06 22.73 18.02
N ALA A 25 7.24 22.16 18.32
CA ALA A 25 8.43 22.89 18.72
C ALA A 25 9.23 23.46 17.54
N GLY A 26 8.75 23.37 16.31
CA GLY A 26 9.38 23.87 15.10
C GLY A 26 8.59 23.51 13.85
N GLU A 27 9.12 23.90 12.68
CA GLU A 27 8.44 23.62 11.41
C GLU A 27 8.35 22.12 11.12
N PRO A 28 7.17 21.63 10.68
CA PRO A 28 6.97 20.25 10.26
C PRO A 28 7.82 19.91 9.03
N PHE A 29 8.45 18.75 9.04
CA PHE A 29 9.25 18.23 7.92
C PHE A 29 8.40 17.30 7.06
N ALA A 30 8.26 17.61 5.76
CA ALA A 30 7.51 16.77 4.83
C ALA A 30 8.22 15.44 4.56
N LEU A 31 7.50 14.33 4.71
CA LEU A 31 7.96 13.00 4.34
C LEU A 31 7.54 12.66 2.90
N ASN A 32 8.20 11.67 2.30
CA ASN A 32 7.83 11.18 0.99
C ASN A 32 6.44 10.53 1.03
N SER A 33 5.45 11.23 0.53
CA SER A 33 4.07 10.76 0.43
C SER A 33 3.41 11.41 -0.79
N TYR A 34 2.78 10.60 -1.62
CA TYR A 34 2.23 11.04 -2.90
C TYR A 34 0.72 11.20 -2.86
N GLU A 35 0.01 10.31 -2.21
CA GLU A 35 -1.45 10.38 -2.10
C GLU A 35 -1.91 11.35 -1.01
N ASN A 36 -1.36 11.24 0.16
CA ASN A 36 -1.64 12.10 1.30
C ASN A 36 -0.56 13.18 1.45
N ARG A 37 -0.64 14.01 2.47
CA ARG A 37 0.50 14.83 2.93
C ARG A 37 0.84 14.37 4.33
N VAL A 38 2.05 13.85 4.46
CA VAL A 38 2.58 13.27 5.68
C VAL A 38 3.77 14.10 6.14
N LEU A 39 3.71 14.60 7.37
CA LEU A 39 4.77 15.43 7.92
C LEU A 39 5.18 14.91 9.29
N LEU A 40 6.47 14.98 9.55
CA LEU A 40 7.08 14.71 10.85
C LEU A 40 7.24 16.05 11.60
N PHE A 41 6.89 16.08 12.86
CA PHE A 41 7.19 17.20 13.75
C PHE A 41 7.53 16.69 15.16
N ARG A 42 8.19 17.56 15.93
CA ARG A 42 8.44 17.33 17.34
C ARG A 42 7.60 18.28 18.17
N ASP A 43 6.97 17.80 19.24
CA ASP A 43 6.22 18.64 20.17
C ASP A 43 7.12 19.26 21.27
N ASP A 44 6.55 20.17 22.07
CA ASP A 44 7.22 20.84 23.17
C ASP A 44 7.68 19.88 24.28
N ASP A 45 7.03 18.71 24.41
CA ASP A 45 7.44 17.65 25.32
C ASP A 45 8.58 16.79 24.76
N GLY A 46 9.03 17.08 23.54
CA GLY A 46 10.13 16.40 22.87
C GLY A 46 9.74 15.09 22.18
N LYS A 47 8.45 14.79 22.05
CA LYS A 47 7.94 13.62 21.37
C LYS A 47 7.83 13.88 19.87
N ASN A 48 8.21 12.90 19.07
CA ASN A 48 8.06 12.95 17.62
C ASN A 48 6.71 12.39 17.18
N TRP A 49 6.08 13.11 16.26
CA TRP A 49 4.77 12.81 15.73
C TRP A 49 4.76 12.81 14.21
N ILE A 50 3.89 12.00 13.63
CA ILE A 50 3.50 12.07 12.23
C ILE A 50 2.10 12.67 12.16
N VAL A 51 1.93 13.72 11.36
CA VAL A 51 0.61 14.22 10.96
C VAL A 51 0.34 13.80 9.52
N LYS A 52 -0.79 13.12 9.30
CA LYS A 52 -1.26 12.65 7.98
C LYS A 52 -2.51 13.42 7.60
N PHE A 53 -2.42 14.25 6.55
CA PHE A 53 -3.57 14.89 5.92
C PHE A 53 -4.07 14.01 4.79
N TYR A 54 -5.31 13.58 4.88
CA TYR A 54 -5.93 12.70 3.90
C TYR A 54 -6.29 13.45 2.63
N ARG A 55 -5.99 12.86 1.47
CA ARG A 55 -6.39 13.42 0.18
C ARG A 55 -7.91 13.58 0.14
N PRO A 56 -8.45 14.76 -0.19
CA PRO A 56 -9.87 14.95 -0.45
C PRO A 56 -10.39 13.95 -1.51
N ASP A 57 -11.59 13.47 -1.31
CA ASP A 57 -12.34 12.61 -2.25
C ASP A 57 -11.71 11.22 -2.54
N ARG A 58 -10.61 10.86 -1.87
CA ARG A 58 -10.06 9.49 -2.00
C ARG A 58 -10.85 8.47 -1.20
N TRP A 59 -11.03 8.72 0.07
CA TRP A 59 -11.77 7.86 1.00
C TRP A 59 -12.91 8.63 1.67
N SER A 60 -14.00 7.94 2.00
CA SER A 60 -15.01 8.50 2.90
C SER A 60 -14.50 8.54 4.34
N ASP A 61 -15.11 9.35 5.19
CA ASP A 61 -14.78 9.38 6.62
C ASP A 61 -14.98 8.03 7.28
N ALA A 62 -16.03 7.30 6.88
CA ALA A 62 -16.29 5.96 7.38
C ALA A 62 -15.18 4.97 6.99
N ALA A 63 -14.63 5.08 5.78
CA ALA A 63 -13.50 4.24 5.35
C ALA A 63 -12.21 4.59 6.10
N ILE A 64 -11.93 5.87 6.37
CA ILE A 64 -10.77 6.28 7.19
C ILE A 64 -10.95 5.82 8.63
N GLN A 65 -12.14 5.98 9.20
CA GLN A 65 -12.41 5.53 10.57
C GLN A 65 -12.27 4.01 10.70
N GLU A 66 -12.67 3.26 9.68
CA GLU A 66 -12.53 1.80 9.65
C GLU A 66 -11.05 1.36 9.59
N GLU A 67 -10.17 2.10 8.87
CA GLU A 67 -8.71 1.95 8.95
C GLU A 67 -8.19 2.18 10.37
N HIS A 68 -8.62 3.29 10.99
CA HIS A 68 -8.21 3.65 12.36
C HIS A 68 -8.63 2.60 13.39
N ASP A 69 -9.86 2.12 13.30
CA ASP A 69 -10.38 1.11 14.22
C ASP A 69 -9.69 -0.24 14.01
N PHE A 70 -9.33 -0.59 12.78
CA PHE A 70 -8.54 -1.76 12.47
C PHE A 70 -7.13 -1.68 13.09
N LEU A 71 -6.45 -0.55 12.92
CA LEU A 71 -5.13 -0.31 13.55
C LEU A 71 -5.19 -0.37 15.08
N GLN A 72 -6.22 0.19 15.70
CA GLN A 72 -6.44 0.10 17.16
C GLN A 72 -6.67 -1.34 17.60
N GLU A 73 -7.46 -2.10 16.85
CA GLU A 73 -7.69 -3.52 17.14
C GLU A 73 -6.38 -4.31 17.05
N LEU A 74 -5.59 -4.11 15.98
CA LEU A 74 -4.29 -4.75 15.79
C LEU A 74 -3.33 -4.43 16.96
N ALA A 75 -3.19 -3.15 17.30
CA ALA A 75 -2.34 -2.71 18.42
C ALA A 75 -2.79 -3.32 19.75
N SER A 76 -4.11 -3.40 20.02
CA SER A 76 -4.65 -4.02 21.23
C SER A 76 -4.36 -5.53 21.32
N GLN A 77 -4.15 -6.19 20.19
CA GLN A 77 -3.76 -7.59 20.07
C GLN A 77 -2.23 -7.79 19.96
N GLN A 78 -1.47 -6.74 20.24
CA GLN A 78 0.00 -6.74 20.20
C GLN A 78 0.59 -7.07 18.80
N VAL A 79 -0.16 -6.79 17.73
CA VAL A 79 0.40 -6.79 16.38
C VAL A 79 1.25 -5.51 16.23
N PRO A 80 2.49 -5.59 15.74
CA PRO A 80 3.37 -4.43 15.63
C PRO A 80 2.93 -3.52 14.47
N VAL A 81 2.05 -2.57 14.79
CA VAL A 81 1.52 -1.53 13.90
C VAL A 81 1.53 -0.18 14.60
N VAL A 82 1.54 0.90 13.84
CA VAL A 82 1.40 2.25 14.37
C VAL A 82 -0.06 2.67 14.27
N ALA A 83 -0.77 2.62 15.41
CA ALA A 83 -2.15 3.08 15.47
C ALA A 83 -2.24 4.61 15.61
N PRO A 84 -3.29 5.26 15.04
CA PRO A 84 -3.51 6.69 15.19
C PRO A 84 -3.76 7.06 16.64
N TRP A 85 -3.22 8.20 17.04
CA TRP A 85 -3.50 8.78 18.35
C TRP A 85 -4.97 9.16 18.49
N ARG A 86 -5.52 8.97 19.68
CA ARG A 86 -6.87 9.39 20.03
C ARG A 86 -6.81 10.52 21.04
N ASP A 87 -7.60 11.54 20.81
CA ASP A 87 -7.76 12.64 21.75
C ASP A 87 -8.49 12.21 23.03
N ARG A 88 -8.70 13.14 23.95
CA ARG A 88 -9.40 12.87 25.23
C ARG A 88 -10.84 12.40 25.06
N ALA A 89 -11.47 12.69 23.92
CA ALA A 89 -12.81 12.23 23.56
C ALA A 89 -12.80 10.86 22.83
N GLY A 90 -11.62 10.30 22.58
CA GLY A 90 -11.44 9.03 21.86
C GLY A 90 -11.48 9.17 20.33
N VAL A 91 -11.44 10.41 19.81
CA VAL A 91 -11.47 10.70 18.38
C VAL A 91 -10.08 10.57 17.79
N SER A 92 -9.96 9.99 16.60
CA SER A 92 -8.69 9.82 15.87
C SER A 92 -8.69 10.49 14.50
N LEU A 93 -9.86 10.75 13.91
CA LEU A 93 -10.00 11.50 12.66
C LEU A 93 -10.44 12.93 12.98
N HIS A 94 -9.59 13.89 12.71
CA HIS A 94 -9.80 15.29 13.03
C HIS A 94 -10.02 16.12 11.77
N TYR A 95 -10.62 17.32 11.96
CA TYR A 95 -10.94 18.25 10.89
C TYR A 95 -10.37 19.61 11.21
N PHE A 96 -9.68 20.20 10.26
CA PHE A 96 -9.25 21.58 10.35
C PHE A 96 -9.47 22.29 8.99
N LYS A 97 -10.32 23.29 8.98
CA LYS A 97 -10.81 23.92 7.74
C LYS A 97 -11.38 22.86 6.77
N ALA A 98 -10.82 22.76 5.56
CA ALA A 98 -11.28 21.81 4.54
C ALA A 98 -10.55 20.46 4.60
N TYR A 99 -9.66 20.25 5.57
CA TYR A 99 -8.83 19.07 5.63
C TYR A 99 -9.20 18.11 6.74
N ARG A 100 -9.11 16.83 6.43
CA ARG A 100 -9.15 15.71 7.39
C ARG A 100 -7.72 15.31 7.70
N PHE A 101 -7.43 15.05 8.97
CA PHE A 101 -6.09 14.65 9.38
C PHE A 101 -6.12 13.75 10.60
N ALA A 102 -5.02 13.03 10.82
CA ALA A 102 -4.78 12.23 12.01
C ALA A 102 -3.34 12.38 12.47
N LEU A 103 -3.12 12.15 13.77
CA LEU A 103 -1.80 12.08 14.37
C LEU A 103 -1.41 10.63 14.62
N PHE A 104 -0.15 10.31 14.38
CA PHE A 104 0.43 9.00 14.68
C PHE A 104 1.72 9.19 15.48
N PRO A 105 2.02 8.31 16.44
CA PRO A 105 3.37 8.26 17.01
C PRO A 105 4.40 8.02 15.90
N HIS A 106 5.53 8.72 15.95
CA HIS A 106 6.63 8.43 15.02
C HIS A 106 7.26 7.08 15.35
N CYS A 107 7.36 6.20 14.38
CA CYS A 107 8.06 4.92 14.44
C CYS A 107 9.41 5.07 13.73
N PRO A 108 10.53 5.09 14.45
CA PRO A 108 11.86 5.10 13.83
C PRO A 108 12.24 3.69 13.38
N GLY A 109 12.95 3.58 12.26
CA GLY A 109 13.43 2.30 11.79
C GLY A 109 13.88 2.36 10.33
N GLN A 110 14.34 1.23 9.83
CA GLN A 110 14.70 1.00 8.44
C GLN A 110 13.90 -0.17 7.89
N ALA A 111 13.79 -0.24 6.57
CA ALA A 111 13.17 -1.39 5.90
C ALA A 111 13.98 -2.68 6.16
N PRO A 112 13.32 -3.85 6.19
CA PRO A 112 14.02 -5.14 6.29
C PRO A 112 14.92 -5.38 5.06
N GLU A 113 16.02 -6.07 5.28
CA GLU A 113 16.94 -6.54 4.23
C GLU A 113 16.48 -7.92 3.76
N LEU A 114 16.15 -8.06 2.49
CA LEU A 114 15.61 -9.33 1.94
C LEU A 114 16.66 -10.43 1.78
N ASP A 115 17.92 -10.08 1.76
CA ASP A 115 19.04 -11.04 1.78
C ASP A 115 19.38 -11.55 3.19
N ASN A 116 18.68 -11.05 4.22
CA ASN A 116 18.80 -11.52 5.59
C ASN A 116 17.65 -12.49 5.94
N PRO A 117 17.90 -13.80 6.10
CA PRO A 117 16.86 -14.79 6.43
C PRO A 117 16.11 -14.46 7.74
N SER A 118 16.80 -13.96 8.77
CA SER A 118 16.16 -13.57 10.02
C SER A 118 15.13 -12.47 9.83
N HIS A 119 15.38 -11.51 8.93
CA HIS A 119 14.41 -10.46 8.61
C HIS A 119 13.18 -11.03 7.90
N LEU A 120 13.36 -11.99 6.98
CA LEU A 120 12.25 -12.65 6.29
C LEU A 120 11.41 -13.48 7.27
N PHE A 121 12.06 -14.23 8.16
CA PHE A 121 11.38 -14.96 9.22
C PHE A 121 10.58 -14.03 10.14
N ALA A 122 11.20 -12.94 10.62
CA ALA A 122 10.52 -11.94 11.46
C ALA A 122 9.33 -11.29 10.74
N MET A 123 9.45 -11.02 9.43
CA MET A 123 8.32 -10.53 8.62
C MET A 123 7.21 -11.57 8.52
N GLY A 124 7.55 -12.86 8.39
CA GLY A 124 6.59 -13.96 8.47
C GLY A 124 5.80 -13.92 9.78
N GLN A 125 6.48 -13.76 10.92
CA GLN A 125 5.85 -13.65 12.24
C GLN A 125 4.90 -12.44 12.33
N VAL A 126 5.31 -11.27 11.82
CA VAL A 126 4.49 -10.05 11.80
C VAL A 126 3.22 -10.28 10.98
N LEU A 127 3.34 -10.81 9.76
CA LEU A 127 2.20 -11.08 8.88
C LEU A 127 1.29 -12.18 9.44
N GLY A 128 1.83 -13.24 10.03
CA GLY A 128 1.03 -14.27 10.68
C GLY A 128 0.17 -13.69 11.81
N ARG A 129 0.75 -12.84 12.66
CA ARG A 129 0.00 -12.14 13.73
C ARG A 129 -1.07 -11.20 13.17
N LEU A 130 -0.73 -10.41 12.14
CA LEU A 130 -1.66 -9.53 11.44
C LEU A 130 -2.86 -10.33 10.92
N HIS A 131 -2.61 -11.36 10.11
CA HIS A 131 -3.65 -12.12 9.41
C HIS A 131 -4.54 -12.92 10.37
N LYS A 132 -3.99 -13.41 11.48
CA LYS A 132 -4.78 -14.08 12.55
C LYS A 132 -5.84 -13.14 13.16
N VAL A 133 -5.51 -11.87 13.36
CA VAL A 133 -6.48 -10.86 13.84
C VAL A 133 -7.41 -10.45 12.69
N SER A 134 -6.89 -10.26 11.51
CA SER A 134 -7.57 -9.81 10.31
C SER A 134 -8.73 -10.70 9.88
N ALA A 135 -8.58 -12.02 10.04
CA ALA A 135 -9.59 -13.02 9.66
C ALA A 135 -10.86 -12.99 10.52
N LYS A 136 -10.83 -12.32 11.69
CA LYS A 136 -11.96 -12.35 12.65
C LYS A 136 -13.14 -11.46 12.25
N LYS A 137 -12.90 -10.43 11.41
CA LYS A 137 -13.91 -9.44 11.00
C LYS A 137 -13.73 -9.10 9.52
N THR A 138 -14.69 -8.36 8.96
CA THR A 138 -14.65 -7.85 7.58
C THR A 138 -14.79 -6.34 7.58
N PHE A 139 -14.19 -5.67 6.60
CA PHE A 139 -14.45 -4.27 6.32
C PHE A 139 -15.84 -4.07 5.71
N GLN A 140 -16.49 -2.96 6.04
CA GLN A 140 -17.80 -2.55 5.51
C GLN A 140 -17.67 -1.35 4.56
N HIS A 141 -16.68 -0.49 4.77
CA HIS A 141 -16.48 0.76 4.02
C HIS A 141 -15.19 0.75 3.19
N ARG A 142 -14.24 -0.15 3.51
CA ARG A 142 -13.04 -0.35 2.71
C ARG A 142 -13.32 -1.30 1.55
N PRO A 143 -12.61 -1.14 0.42
CA PRO A 143 -12.88 -1.92 -0.77
C PRO A 143 -12.56 -3.41 -0.60
N ARG A 144 -13.03 -4.19 -1.55
CA ARG A 144 -12.64 -5.58 -1.78
C ARG A 144 -11.78 -5.66 -3.03
N LEU A 145 -10.79 -6.54 -3.01
CA LEU A 145 -9.97 -6.81 -4.18
C LEU A 145 -10.78 -7.50 -5.27
N GLU A 146 -10.88 -6.85 -6.41
CA GLU A 146 -11.52 -7.35 -7.62
C GLU A 146 -10.54 -7.20 -8.80
N MET A 147 -9.71 -8.22 -9.01
CA MET A 147 -8.61 -8.13 -10.00
C MET A 147 -9.11 -7.91 -11.42
N ALA A 148 -10.09 -8.69 -11.86
CA ALA A 148 -10.54 -8.66 -13.26
C ALA A 148 -11.20 -7.31 -13.63
N SER A 149 -12.14 -6.81 -12.83
CA SER A 149 -12.77 -5.50 -13.07
C SER A 149 -11.78 -4.35 -12.87
N GLY A 150 -10.93 -4.44 -11.85
CA GLY A 150 -9.97 -3.39 -11.53
C GLY A 150 -8.91 -3.14 -12.61
N ILE A 151 -8.50 -4.16 -13.39
CA ILE A 151 -7.60 -3.93 -14.52
C ILE A 151 -8.30 -3.29 -15.72
N LEU A 152 -9.59 -3.56 -15.94
CA LEU A 152 -10.35 -2.91 -16.99
C LEU A 152 -10.55 -1.41 -16.69
N ASP A 153 -10.84 -1.06 -15.45
CA ASP A 153 -10.90 0.34 -15.01
C ASP A 153 -9.54 1.04 -15.20
N ALA A 154 -8.45 0.36 -14.84
CA ALA A 154 -7.10 0.88 -15.03
C ALA A 154 -6.77 1.08 -16.52
N GLN A 155 -7.09 0.10 -17.37
CA GLN A 155 -6.94 0.18 -18.83
C GLN A 155 -7.67 1.39 -19.40
N GLN A 156 -8.94 1.59 -19.04
CA GLN A 156 -9.73 2.72 -19.51
C GLN A 156 -9.08 4.06 -19.15
N ARG A 157 -8.60 4.22 -17.92
CA ARG A 157 -7.89 5.44 -17.47
C ARG A 157 -6.62 5.71 -18.26
N VAL A 158 -5.80 4.67 -18.46
CA VAL A 158 -4.56 4.80 -19.25
C VAL A 158 -4.87 5.10 -20.70
N LEU A 159 -5.83 4.41 -21.32
CA LEU A 159 -6.23 4.65 -22.71
C LEU A 159 -6.94 6.00 -22.92
N ALA A 160 -7.60 6.55 -21.92
CA ALA A 160 -8.17 7.91 -21.98
C ALA A 160 -7.11 9.01 -21.94
N SER A 161 -5.88 8.71 -21.50
CA SER A 161 -4.77 9.65 -21.45
C SER A 161 -4.11 9.84 -22.82
N ASN A 162 -3.29 10.88 -22.94
CA ASN A 162 -2.53 11.17 -24.17
C ASN A 162 -1.07 10.68 -24.10
N TRP A 163 -0.74 9.75 -23.20
CA TRP A 163 0.63 9.31 -22.95
C TRP A 163 1.19 8.37 -24.03
N MET A 164 0.33 7.63 -24.73
CA MET A 164 0.73 6.61 -25.69
C MET A 164 0.41 7.04 -27.13
N ASN A 165 1.30 6.76 -28.05
CA ASN A 165 1.02 6.85 -29.47
C ASN A 165 0.06 5.72 -29.92
N ARG A 166 -0.41 5.78 -31.17
CA ARG A 166 -1.41 4.82 -31.72
C ARG A 166 -0.92 3.37 -31.69
N HIS A 167 0.37 3.12 -31.90
CA HIS A 167 0.93 1.78 -31.88
C HIS A 167 0.98 1.22 -30.45
N GLN A 168 1.50 2.00 -29.52
CA GLN A 168 1.55 1.66 -28.11
C GLN A 168 0.17 1.41 -27.52
N ARG A 169 -0.83 2.24 -27.84
CA ARG A 169 -2.22 2.03 -27.37
C ARG A 169 -2.78 0.68 -27.80
N ARG A 170 -2.56 0.27 -29.05
CA ARG A 170 -3.01 -1.05 -29.55
C ARG A 170 -2.27 -2.19 -28.86
N ALA A 171 -0.96 -2.08 -28.68
CA ALA A 171 -0.15 -3.10 -28.02
C ALA A 171 -0.55 -3.23 -26.54
N TYR A 172 -0.75 -2.10 -25.84
CA TYR A 172 -1.22 -2.07 -24.46
C TYR A 172 -2.61 -2.70 -24.32
N ASP A 173 -3.56 -2.32 -25.17
CA ASP A 173 -4.92 -2.88 -25.19
C ASP A 173 -4.89 -4.40 -25.36
N ASN A 174 -4.14 -4.90 -26.33
CA ASN A 174 -4.00 -6.33 -26.60
C ASN A 174 -3.36 -7.11 -25.42
N VAL A 175 -2.35 -6.55 -24.75
CA VAL A 175 -1.71 -7.24 -23.63
C VAL A 175 -2.62 -7.25 -22.40
N ILE A 176 -3.35 -6.17 -22.13
CA ILE A 176 -4.32 -6.13 -21.02
C ILE A 176 -5.44 -7.15 -21.24
N GLU A 177 -5.94 -7.28 -22.47
CA GLU A 177 -6.94 -8.30 -22.77
C GLU A 177 -6.45 -9.72 -22.45
N LYS A 178 -5.21 -10.05 -22.83
CA LYS A 178 -4.59 -11.35 -22.49
C LYS A 178 -4.47 -11.55 -21.00
N VAL A 179 -3.98 -10.55 -20.26
CA VAL A 179 -3.91 -10.61 -18.79
C VAL A 179 -5.29 -10.79 -18.18
N HIS A 180 -6.30 -10.04 -18.66
CA HIS A 180 -7.67 -10.15 -18.17
C HIS A 180 -8.23 -11.57 -18.34
N GLN A 181 -8.06 -12.18 -19.52
CA GLN A 181 -8.49 -13.56 -19.79
C GLN A 181 -7.86 -14.59 -18.84
N GLN A 182 -6.65 -14.34 -18.37
CA GLN A 182 -5.99 -15.17 -17.36
C GLN A 182 -6.54 -14.88 -15.96
N LEU A 183 -6.66 -13.60 -15.57
CA LEU A 183 -7.09 -13.21 -14.22
C LEU A 183 -8.52 -13.67 -13.91
N VAL A 184 -9.41 -13.69 -14.89
CA VAL A 184 -10.78 -14.21 -14.71
C VAL A 184 -10.80 -15.66 -14.21
N LYS A 185 -9.75 -16.46 -14.49
CA LYS A 185 -9.63 -17.84 -14.01
C LYS A 185 -9.24 -17.92 -12.53
N HIS A 186 -8.70 -16.86 -11.96
CA HIS A 186 -8.23 -16.77 -10.58
C HIS A 186 -9.23 -16.03 -9.69
N THR A 187 -10.44 -16.56 -9.60
CA THR A 187 -11.46 -16.02 -8.68
C THR A 187 -11.13 -16.39 -7.24
N VAL A 188 -11.11 -15.37 -6.38
CA VAL A 188 -10.91 -15.57 -4.93
C VAL A 188 -12.28 -15.61 -4.25
N PRO A 189 -12.65 -16.72 -3.59
CA PRO A 189 -13.89 -16.78 -2.84
C PRO A 189 -13.97 -15.71 -1.75
N ALA A 190 -15.13 -15.13 -1.53
CA ALA A 190 -15.33 -14.12 -0.48
C ALA A 190 -14.94 -14.62 0.92
N SER A 191 -15.11 -15.92 1.17
CA SER A 191 -14.75 -16.59 2.42
C SER A 191 -13.23 -16.69 2.66
N SER A 192 -12.42 -16.56 1.61
CA SER A 192 -10.94 -16.57 1.67
C SER A 192 -10.33 -15.17 1.77
N MET A 193 -11.17 -14.13 1.80
CA MET A 193 -10.70 -12.76 1.95
C MET A 193 -10.68 -12.34 3.40
N ILE A 194 -9.58 -11.71 3.81
CA ILE A 194 -9.37 -11.14 5.14
C ILE A 194 -9.07 -9.64 5.01
N ARG A 195 -9.01 -8.93 6.12
CA ARG A 195 -8.55 -7.53 6.13
C ARG A 195 -7.04 -7.51 5.96
N CYS A 196 -6.56 -7.09 4.81
CA CYS A 196 -5.13 -6.99 4.48
C CYS A 196 -4.62 -5.55 4.65
N HIS A 197 -3.32 -5.41 4.84
CA HIS A 197 -2.61 -4.14 4.71
C HIS A 197 -2.85 -3.51 3.33
N GLY A 198 -2.81 -4.35 2.29
CA GLY A 198 -3.12 -3.99 0.92
C GLY A 198 -1.94 -3.45 0.12
N ASP A 199 -0.99 -2.79 0.76
CA ASP A 199 0.25 -2.26 0.15
C ASP A 199 1.48 -2.58 1.00
N CYS A 200 1.65 -3.86 1.41
CA CYS A 200 2.68 -4.33 2.32
C CYS A 200 4.05 -4.48 1.64
N HIS A 201 4.56 -3.42 1.02
CA HIS A 201 5.92 -3.40 0.47
C HIS A 201 6.94 -2.97 1.53
N LEU A 202 8.24 -3.18 1.25
CA LEU A 202 9.32 -2.91 2.20
C LEU A 202 9.34 -1.46 2.72
N GLY A 203 8.93 -0.48 1.91
CA GLY A 203 8.85 0.92 2.32
C GLY A 203 7.80 1.20 3.42
N ASN A 204 6.87 0.27 3.63
CA ASN A 204 5.82 0.34 4.66
C ASN A 204 6.15 -0.58 5.87
N VAL A 205 7.41 -1.00 5.98
CA VAL A 205 7.93 -1.79 7.11
C VAL A 205 9.10 -1.05 7.70
N LEU A 206 9.04 -0.76 8.99
CA LEU A 206 10.10 -0.05 9.71
C LEU A 206 10.54 -0.87 10.91
N GLY A 207 11.83 -1.00 11.13
CA GLY A 207 12.32 -1.74 12.29
C GLY A 207 13.79 -1.54 12.56
N ARG A 208 14.25 -2.21 13.61
CA ARG A 208 15.65 -2.37 13.97
C ARG A 208 15.88 -3.82 14.30
N ASP A 209 16.99 -4.34 13.83
CA ASP A 209 17.31 -5.77 13.97
C ASP A 209 16.14 -6.61 13.41
N GLU A 210 15.45 -7.40 14.22
CA GLU A 210 14.34 -8.28 13.85
C GLU A 210 12.98 -7.75 14.33
N ASP A 211 12.93 -6.56 14.98
CA ASP A 211 11.71 -5.94 15.47
C ASP A 211 11.09 -5.03 14.41
N PHE A 212 10.20 -5.56 13.59
CA PHE A 212 9.53 -4.84 12.50
C PHE A 212 8.11 -4.41 12.86
N THR A 213 7.76 -3.21 12.42
CA THR A 213 6.44 -2.58 12.59
C THR A 213 5.88 -2.19 11.22
N LEU A 214 4.63 -2.52 10.95
CA LEU A 214 3.92 -2.11 9.74
C LEU A 214 3.35 -0.70 9.89
N VAL A 215 3.51 0.10 8.86
CA VAL A 215 3.01 1.48 8.79
C VAL A 215 2.22 1.71 7.51
N ASP A 216 1.43 2.79 7.46
CA ASP A 216 0.66 3.25 6.28
C ASP A 216 -0.37 2.23 5.76
N PHE A 217 -1.42 2.01 6.54
CA PHE A 217 -2.58 1.19 6.19
C PHE A 217 -3.61 1.91 5.29
N ASP A 218 -3.22 3.00 4.62
CA ASP A 218 -4.11 3.81 3.79
C ASP A 218 -4.79 3.03 2.65
N ASP A 219 -4.19 1.95 2.21
CA ASP A 219 -4.70 1.05 1.19
C ASP A 219 -5.26 -0.29 1.74
N CYS A 220 -5.57 -0.34 3.05
CA CYS A 220 -6.12 -1.56 3.62
C CYS A 220 -7.43 -1.97 2.92
N ILE A 221 -7.58 -3.28 2.69
CA ILE A 221 -8.55 -3.83 1.75
C ILE A 221 -8.97 -5.24 2.17
N MET A 222 -10.18 -5.67 1.78
CA MET A 222 -10.53 -7.10 1.82
C MET A 222 -9.83 -7.82 0.68
N ALA A 223 -8.88 -8.71 0.98
CA ALA A 223 -8.09 -9.44 0.00
C ALA A 223 -7.69 -10.84 0.52
N PRO A 224 -7.18 -11.75 -0.34
CA PRO A 224 -6.50 -12.95 0.13
C PRO A 224 -5.22 -12.57 0.90
N ALA A 225 -4.83 -13.35 1.90
CA ALA A 225 -3.64 -13.11 2.70
C ALA A 225 -2.37 -12.97 1.85
N MET A 226 -2.33 -13.66 0.71
CA MET A 226 -1.24 -13.59 -0.25
C MET A 226 -1.01 -12.17 -0.80
N GLN A 227 -2.02 -11.25 -0.73
CA GLN A 227 -1.86 -9.84 -1.13
C GLN A 227 -0.73 -9.15 -0.36
N ASP A 228 -0.58 -9.41 0.92
CA ASP A 228 0.47 -8.80 1.73
C ASP A 228 1.80 -9.57 1.62
N ILE A 229 1.75 -10.89 1.46
CA ILE A 229 2.93 -11.75 1.44
C ILE A 229 3.76 -11.57 0.16
N TRP A 230 3.15 -11.59 -1.01
CA TRP A 230 3.88 -11.54 -2.27
C TRP A 230 4.66 -10.23 -2.47
N MET A 231 4.24 -9.15 -1.84
CA MET A 231 4.88 -7.84 -1.95
C MET A 231 6.25 -7.77 -1.26
N LEU A 232 6.58 -8.75 -0.44
CA LEU A 232 7.91 -8.94 0.13
C LEU A 232 8.87 -9.69 -0.82
N LEU A 233 8.38 -10.24 -1.95
CA LEU A 233 9.22 -10.96 -2.89
C LEU A 233 9.90 -9.98 -3.85
N PRO A 234 11.24 -9.95 -3.94
CA PRO A 234 11.97 -9.03 -4.80
C PRO A 234 11.70 -9.32 -6.27
N THR A 235 11.62 -8.26 -7.07
CA THR A 235 11.31 -8.38 -8.50
C THR A 235 12.52 -8.72 -9.36
N ASP A 236 13.70 -8.42 -8.87
CA ASP A 236 15.01 -8.56 -9.51
C ASP A 236 15.71 -9.90 -9.22
N ASP A 237 15.24 -10.63 -8.20
CA ASP A 237 15.73 -11.97 -7.89
C ASP A 237 14.60 -13.03 -7.82
N PRO A 238 13.97 -13.39 -8.93
CA PRO A 238 12.92 -14.41 -8.91
C PRO A 238 13.43 -15.81 -8.59
N GLN A 239 14.72 -16.09 -8.74
CA GLN A 239 15.31 -17.39 -8.40
C GLN A 239 15.40 -17.60 -6.88
N GLY A 240 15.54 -16.52 -6.12
CA GLY A 240 15.53 -16.54 -4.67
C GLY A 240 14.16 -16.74 -4.03
N TRP A 241 13.06 -16.61 -4.79
CA TRP A 241 11.70 -16.61 -4.23
C TRP A 241 11.36 -17.85 -3.40
N ARG A 242 11.85 -19.00 -3.80
CA ARG A 242 11.62 -20.24 -3.03
C ARG A 242 12.25 -20.15 -1.63
N SER A 243 13.48 -19.65 -1.53
CA SER A 243 14.15 -19.45 -0.24
C SER A 243 13.43 -18.38 0.59
N TYR A 244 13.09 -17.24 0.00
CA TYR A 244 12.36 -16.17 0.69
C TYR A 244 11.01 -16.64 1.22
N LEU A 245 10.24 -17.36 0.40
CA LEU A 245 8.96 -17.93 0.82
C LEU A 245 9.12 -18.96 1.92
N SER A 246 10.20 -19.74 1.93
CA SER A 246 10.49 -20.71 3.00
C SER A 246 10.63 -20.01 4.34
N GLU A 247 11.49 -18.97 4.42
CA GLU A 247 11.73 -18.22 5.65
C GLU A 247 10.46 -17.49 6.13
N ILE A 248 9.74 -16.83 5.19
CA ILE A 248 8.47 -16.15 5.52
C ILE A 248 7.44 -17.17 6.03
N THR A 249 7.35 -18.34 5.41
CA THR A 249 6.41 -19.41 5.81
C THR A 249 6.72 -19.89 7.21
N GLU A 250 7.99 -20.17 7.51
CA GLU A 250 8.41 -20.66 8.84
C GLU A 250 8.02 -19.65 9.94
N GLY A 251 8.32 -18.36 9.76
CA GLY A 251 7.92 -17.32 10.70
C GLY A 251 6.39 -17.16 10.80
N TYR A 252 5.68 -17.24 9.69
CA TYR A 252 4.23 -17.11 9.64
C TYR A 252 3.51 -18.25 10.39
N GLU A 253 4.03 -19.48 10.25
CA GLU A 253 3.45 -20.69 10.85
C GLU A 253 3.63 -20.78 12.37
N GLU A 254 4.45 -19.91 12.96
CA GLU A 254 4.45 -19.77 14.44
C GLU A 254 3.10 -19.24 14.98
N THR A 255 2.29 -18.58 14.14
CA THR A 255 1.05 -17.95 14.59
C THR A 255 -0.21 -18.57 13.95
N CYS A 256 -0.19 -18.89 12.69
CA CYS A 256 -1.30 -19.51 11.94
C CYS A 256 -0.77 -20.22 10.68
N SER A 257 -1.58 -21.14 10.12
CA SER A 257 -1.20 -21.87 8.90
C SER A 257 -0.96 -20.92 7.73
N PHE A 258 0.15 -21.13 7.02
CA PHE A 258 0.46 -20.38 5.81
C PHE A 258 -0.56 -20.68 4.70
N PRO A 259 -1.03 -19.66 3.94
CA PRO A 259 -2.06 -19.84 2.92
C PRO A 259 -1.50 -20.44 1.62
N THR A 260 -1.05 -21.68 1.69
CA THR A 260 -0.38 -22.39 0.57
C THR A 260 -1.28 -22.52 -0.66
N ASP A 261 -2.59 -22.66 -0.45
CA ASP A 261 -3.61 -22.69 -1.52
C ASP A 261 -3.72 -21.37 -2.30
N GLN A 262 -3.23 -20.28 -1.71
CA GLN A 262 -3.22 -18.94 -2.34
C GLN A 262 -1.92 -18.63 -3.10
N MET A 263 -0.92 -19.49 -3.10
CA MET A 263 0.34 -19.26 -3.82
C MET A 263 0.12 -19.06 -5.33
N ALA A 264 -0.87 -19.71 -5.91
CA ALA A 264 -1.25 -19.50 -7.31
C ALA A 264 -1.72 -18.07 -7.62
N LEU A 265 -1.98 -17.24 -6.60
CA LEU A 265 -2.38 -15.84 -6.75
C LEU A 265 -1.20 -14.88 -6.86
N ILE A 266 0.06 -15.30 -6.62
CA ILE A 266 1.22 -14.40 -6.62
C ILE A 266 1.33 -13.66 -7.96
N GLU A 267 1.37 -14.37 -9.08
CA GLU A 267 1.50 -13.75 -10.40
C GLU A 267 0.25 -12.96 -10.83
N PRO A 268 -0.98 -13.43 -10.57
CA PRO A 268 -2.19 -12.63 -10.74
C PRO A 268 -2.18 -11.30 -9.97
N LEU A 269 -1.82 -11.31 -8.70
CA LEU A 269 -1.74 -10.11 -7.85
C LEU A 269 -0.66 -9.14 -8.34
N ARG A 270 0.49 -9.67 -8.75
CA ARG A 270 1.57 -8.89 -9.35
C ARG A 270 1.12 -8.22 -10.65
N SER A 271 0.45 -8.96 -11.53
CA SER A 271 -0.09 -8.43 -12.79
C SER A 271 -1.08 -7.28 -12.52
N TYR A 272 -1.98 -7.50 -11.57
CA TYR A 272 -2.93 -6.49 -11.12
C TYR A 272 -2.23 -5.22 -10.63
N ARG A 273 -1.21 -5.34 -9.78
CA ARG A 273 -0.46 -4.19 -9.26
C ARG A 273 0.25 -3.42 -10.38
N LEU A 274 0.92 -4.09 -11.29
CA LEU A 274 1.63 -3.45 -12.42
C LEU A 274 0.69 -2.56 -13.25
N ILE A 275 -0.50 -3.08 -13.58
CA ILE A 275 -1.48 -2.36 -14.38
C ILE A 275 -2.11 -1.21 -13.58
N ARG A 276 -2.46 -1.44 -12.32
CA ARG A 276 -3.02 -0.42 -11.44
C ARG A 276 -2.05 0.72 -11.14
N HIS A 277 -0.76 0.40 -10.99
CA HIS A 277 0.28 1.40 -10.74
C HIS A 277 0.42 2.39 -11.90
N SER A 278 0.47 1.93 -13.16
CA SER A 278 0.52 2.81 -14.32
C SER A 278 -0.72 3.72 -14.43
N ALA A 279 -1.90 3.18 -14.15
CA ALA A 279 -3.14 3.96 -14.13
C ALA A 279 -3.18 5.00 -12.99
N TRP A 280 -2.63 4.66 -11.83
CA TRP A 280 -2.48 5.58 -10.70
C TRP A 280 -1.56 6.76 -11.06
N LEU A 281 -0.39 6.50 -11.64
CA LEU A 281 0.54 7.54 -12.10
C LEU A 281 -0.12 8.50 -13.08
N VAL A 282 -0.80 7.96 -14.10
CA VAL A 282 -1.53 8.76 -15.11
C VAL A 282 -2.63 9.60 -14.46
N SER A 283 -3.39 9.02 -13.53
CA SER A 283 -4.51 9.71 -12.88
C SER A 283 -4.08 10.82 -11.91
N ARG A 284 -2.84 10.81 -11.47
CA ARG A 284 -2.28 11.77 -10.49
C ARG A 284 -1.26 12.74 -11.09
N TRP A 285 -1.02 12.67 -12.39
CA TRP A 285 0.05 13.43 -13.04
C TRP A 285 -0.08 14.95 -12.90
N ASP A 286 -1.29 15.46 -12.76
CA ASP A 286 -1.53 16.89 -12.52
C ASP A 286 -1.14 17.36 -11.10
N ASP A 287 -0.86 16.45 -10.18
CA ASP A 287 -0.31 16.76 -8.86
C ASP A 287 1.19 17.06 -9.00
N PRO A 288 1.69 18.26 -8.63
CA PRO A 288 3.09 18.67 -8.79
C PRO A 288 4.12 17.72 -8.17
N ALA A 289 3.73 16.93 -7.18
CA ALA A 289 4.59 15.94 -6.56
C ALA A 289 4.92 14.77 -7.53
N PHE A 290 4.01 14.44 -8.46
CA PHE A 290 4.17 13.29 -9.35
C PHE A 290 5.24 13.48 -10.43
N PRO A 291 5.25 14.57 -11.22
CA PRO A 291 6.32 14.81 -12.18
C PRO A 291 7.70 14.85 -11.53
N SER A 292 7.82 15.35 -10.31
CA SER A 292 9.08 15.40 -9.57
C SER A 292 9.54 14.03 -9.09
N ALA A 293 8.61 13.19 -8.64
CA ALA A 293 8.91 11.86 -8.09
C ALA A 293 9.05 10.78 -9.18
N PHE A 294 8.31 10.92 -10.29
CA PHE A 294 8.21 9.92 -11.35
C PHE A 294 8.54 10.51 -12.73
N PRO A 295 9.67 11.25 -12.90
CA PRO A 295 9.99 11.95 -14.16
C PRO A 295 10.07 11.00 -15.35
N TRP A 296 10.42 9.75 -15.12
CA TRP A 296 10.53 8.70 -16.12
C TRP A 296 9.20 8.33 -16.81
N LEU A 297 8.03 8.67 -16.24
CA LEU A 297 6.74 8.46 -16.90
C LEU A 297 6.64 9.30 -18.20
N ALA A 298 7.28 10.47 -18.22
CA ALA A 298 7.32 11.35 -19.39
C ALA A 298 8.32 10.89 -20.46
N ASP A 299 9.16 9.88 -20.18
CA ASP A 299 10.09 9.34 -21.16
C ASP A 299 9.36 8.60 -22.28
N SER A 300 9.79 8.82 -23.51
CA SER A 300 9.19 8.19 -24.69
C SER A 300 9.26 6.66 -24.68
N GLY A 301 10.23 6.08 -23.97
CA GLY A 301 10.46 4.64 -23.87
C GLY A 301 9.68 3.94 -22.75
N TYR A 302 9.10 4.69 -21.81
CA TYR A 302 8.42 4.09 -20.64
C TYR A 302 7.30 3.11 -21.05
N TRP A 303 6.41 3.55 -21.95
CA TRP A 303 5.26 2.72 -22.35
C TRP A 303 5.68 1.47 -23.12
N ASP A 304 6.72 1.55 -23.94
CA ASP A 304 7.26 0.37 -24.63
C ASP A 304 7.87 -0.62 -23.64
N GLN A 305 8.55 -0.12 -22.62
CA GLN A 305 9.09 -0.97 -21.55
C GLN A 305 7.97 -1.60 -20.72
N HIS A 306 6.95 -0.82 -20.33
CA HIS A 306 5.82 -1.29 -19.55
C HIS A 306 5.01 -2.36 -20.29
N ILE A 307 4.76 -2.17 -21.59
CA ILE A 307 4.10 -3.17 -22.45
C ILE A 307 4.90 -4.48 -22.48
N ARG A 308 6.23 -4.40 -22.71
CA ARG A 308 7.10 -5.59 -22.66
C ARG A 308 7.07 -6.28 -21.30
N GLN A 309 7.05 -5.52 -20.22
CA GLN A 309 6.93 -6.07 -18.87
C GLN A 309 5.60 -6.83 -18.69
N LEU A 310 4.50 -6.30 -19.20
CA LEU A 310 3.20 -6.98 -19.17
C LEU A 310 3.16 -8.22 -20.06
N GLU A 311 3.82 -8.21 -21.24
CA GLU A 311 3.97 -9.38 -22.09
C GLU A 311 4.75 -10.50 -21.37
N GLN A 312 5.85 -10.14 -20.70
CA GLN A 312 6.59 -11.09 -19.86
C GLN A 312 5.72 -11.61 -18.71
N GLN A 313 4.91 -10.74 -18.11
CA GLN A 313 4.01 -11.13 -17.03
C GLN A 313 2.93 -12.13 -17.50
N CYS A 314 2.45 -12.03 -18.75
CA CYS A 314 1.58 -13.05 -19.34
C CYS A 314 2.23 -14.45 -19.35
N LEU A 315 3.53 -14.52 -19.63
CA LEU A 315 4.26 -15.80 -19.60
C LEU A 315 4.38 -16.35 -18.18
N GLN A 316 4.51 -15.48 -17.18
CA GLN A 316 4.60 -15.90 -15.78
C GLN A 316 3.25 -16.33 -15.19
N LEU A 317 2.14 -15.86 -15.73
CA LEU A 317 0.80 -16.35 -15.37
C LEU A 317 0.61 -17.83 -15.74
N ASP A 318 1.24 -18.27 -16.85
CA ASP A 318 1.24 -19.68 -17.27
C ASP A 318 2.38 -20.49 -16.62
N ASN A 319 3.50 -19.84 -16.27
CA ASN A 319 4.70 -20.46 -15.67
C ASN A 319 5.16 -19.65 -14.44
N PRO A 320 4.54 -19.85 -13.28
CA PRO A 320 4.80 -19.03 -12.10
C PRO A 320 6.25 -19.15 -11.59
N ARG A 321 6.87 -18.00 -11.24
CA ARG A 321 8.27 -17.94 -10.76
C ARG A 321 8.49 -18.69 -9.46
N TRP A 322 7.51 -18.77 -8.59
CA TRP A 322 7.61 -19.49 -7.32
C TRP A 322 7.72 -21.02 -7.49
N LEU A 323 7.45 -21.53 -8.71
CA LEU A 323 7.67 -22.95 -9.07
C LEU A 323 9.09 -23.23 -9.60
N ALA A 324 9.85 -22.19 -9.98
CA ALA A 324 11.17 -22.33 -10.62
C ALA A 324 12.28 -22.84 -9.67
#